data_fc03ea7ab5829ef6599f8e35a0be863d
#
_entry.id   fc03ea7ab5829ef6599f8e35a0be863d
#
_cell.length_a   1.000
_cell.length_b   1.000
_cell.length_c   1.000
_cell.angle_alpha   90.00
_cell.angle_beta   90.00
_cell.angle_gamma   90.00
#
_symmetry.space_group_name_H-M   'P 1'
#
loop_
_entity.id
_entity.type
_entity.pdbx_description
1 polymer ?
#
loop_
_entity_poly.entity_id
_entity_poly.type
_entity_poly.pdbx_seq_one_letter_code
_entity_poly.pdbx_strand_id
1 'polypeptide(L)'
;VTSLSTPAAILNPVTGERIAFRERTEAGLRFEYTLEPDGFAVGKVDHVHPGQRERIAVEAGRLGVRIGGDEWTATPGTRFAVPPGSDHTIWNDGDEPVRTTIELRPALESHRLFETLFGLAREGKTNGWGLPGPLQLAVIAAAYRDEFALARVPLALQRALATATAPVGRLAGYQARYDRFSTE
;
A
#
# COMPACT_ATOMS: atom_id res chain seq x y z
N VAL A 1 10.39 -32.84 9.00
CA VAL A 1 10.92 -31.47 9.20
C VAL A 1 10.38 -30.66 8.04
N THR A 2 9.26 -29.95 8.27
CA THR A 2 8.66 -29.09 7.25
C THR A 2 9.54 -27.85 7.14
N SER A 3 10.26 -27.72 6.04
CA SER A 3 10.97 -26.49 5.70
C SER A 3 9.94 -25.37 5.58
N LEU A 4 9.98 -24.42 6.49
CA LEU A 4 9.24 -23.17 6.35
C LEU A 4 9.92 -22.40 5.20
N SER A 5 9.35 -22.50 4.00
CA SER A 5 9.76 -21.62 2.92
C SER A 5 9.54 -20.18 3.37
N THR A 6 10.58 -19.36 3.31
CA THR A 6 10.44 -17.93 3.54
C THR A 6 9.35 -17.41 2.58
N PRO A 7 8.28 -16.77 3.08
CA PRO A 7 7.24 -16.28 2.20
C PRO A 7 7.84 -15.34 1.16
N ALA A 8 7.37 -15.49 -0.09
CA ALA A 8 7.79 -14.62 -1.17
C ALA A 8 7.53 -13.16 -0.80
N ALA A 9 8.55 -12.33 -0.88
CA ALA A 9 8.44 -10.91 -0.60
C ALA A 9 8.36 -10.12 -1.91
N ILE A 10 7.49 -9.14 -1.95
CA ILE A 10 7.43 -8.17 -3.03
C ILE A 10 8.20 -6.89 -2.63
N LEU A 11 8.83 -6.27 -3.61
CA LEU A 11 9.67 -5.08 -3.43
C LEU A 11 9.21 -3.99 -4.38
N ASN A 12 9.15 -2.76 -3.88
CA ASN A 12 9.02 -1.55 -4.69
C ASN A 12 10.37 -0.82 -4.69
N PRO A 13 11.14 -0.88 -5.78
CA PRO A 13 12.47 -0.27 -5.84
C PRO A 13 12.44 1.26 -5.91
N VAL A 14 11.29 1.85 -6.17
CA VAL A 14 11.12 3.32 -6.27
C VAL A 14 10.92 3.95 -4.90
N THR A 15 10.15 3.29 -4.05
CA THR A 15 9.74 3.82 -2.75
C THR A 15 10.52 3.21 -1.57
N GLY A 16 11.32 2.16 -1.83
CA GLY A 16 12.04 1.44 -0.78
C GLY A 16 11.14 0.56 0.10
N GLU A 17 9.95 0.22 -0.38
CA GLU A 17 8.99 -0.62 0.34
C GLU A 17 9.23 -2.11 0.04
N ARG A 18 9.14 -2.94 1.07
CA ARG A 18 9.16 -4.41 0.96
C ARG A 18 8.03 -4.99 1.79
N ILE A 19 7.26 -5.90 1.20
CA ILE A 19 6.14 -6.61 1.85
C ILE A 19 6.39 -8.11 1.80
N ALA A 20 6.25 -8.80 2.94
CA ALA A 20 6.21 -10.24 3.04
C ALA A 20 4.86 -10.65 3.67
N PHE A 21 3.95 -11.19 2.88
CA PHE A 21 2.65 -11.64 3.35
C PHE A 21 2.80 -12.81 4.31
N ARG A 22 2.08 -12.77 5.46
CA ARG A 22 2.15 -13.78 6.53
C ARG A 22 0.85 -14.53 6.70
N GLU A 23 -0.25 -13.83 6.63
CA GLU A 23 -1.59 -14.41 6.81
C GLU A 23 -2.58 -13.66 5.93
N ARG A 24 -3.41 -14.42 5.23
CA ARG A 24 -4.50 -13.91 4.42
C ARG A 24 -5.75 -14.73 4.65
N THR A 25 -6.78 -14.08 5.17
CA THR A 25 -8.13 -14.61 5.33
C THR A 25 -9.11 -13.53 4.87
N GLU A 26 -10.40 -13.85 4.73
CA GLU A 26 -11.41 -12.81 4.47
C GLU A 26 -11.45 -11.75 5.58
N ALA A 27 -11.20 -12.16 6.83
CA ALA A 27 -11.24 -11.27 7.99
C ALA A 27 -10.05 -10.30 8.07
N GLY A 28 -8.90 -10.65 7.48
CA GLY A 28 -7.71 -9.80 7.56
C GLY A 28 -6.53 -10.26 6.72
N LEU A 29 -5.70 -9.29 6.37
CA LEU A 29 -4.41 -9.46 5.73
C LEU A 29 -3.33 -8.98 6.69
N ARG A 30 -2.39 -9.86 7.07
CA ARG A 30 -1.23 -9.52 7.91
C ARG A 30 0.06 -9.74 7.14
N PHE A 31 0.96 -8.77 7.22
CA PHE A 31 2.23 -8.81 6.52
C PHE A 31 3.33 -8.09 7.31
N GLU A 32 4.57 -8.51 7.09
CA GLU A 32 5.73 -7.73 7.47
C GLU A 32 5.97 -6.66 6.40
N TYR A 33 6.21 -5.46 6.87
CA TYR A 33 6.46 -4.31 6.02
C TYR A 33 7.79 -3.67 6.43
N THR A 34 8.66 -3.48 5.46
CA THR A 34 9.96 -2.84 5.65
C THR A 34 10.03 -1.61 4.77
N LEU A 35 10.55 -0.53 5.34
CA LEU A 35 10.95 0.68 4.62
C LEU A 35 12.46 0.82 4.71
N GLU A 36 13.14 0.86 3.58
CA GLU A 36 14.56 1.20 3.51
C GLU A 36 14.79 2.65 3.96
N PRO A 37 16.02 3.06 4.28
CA PRO A 37 16.35 4.47 4.51
C PRO A 37 15.83 5.36 3.37
N ASP A 38 15.28 6.53 3.70
CA ASP A 38 14.58 7.43 2.79
C ASP A 38 13.29 6.85 2.17
N GLY A 39 12.90 5.64 2.55
CA GLY A 39 11.70 4.97 2.06
C GLY A 39 10.42 5.62 2.58
N PHE A 40 9.35 5.49 1.79
CA PHE A 40 8.03 6.06 2.09
C PHE A 40 6.92 5.19 1.49
N ALA A 41 5.72 5.27 2.05
CA ALA A 41 4.56 4.63 1.47
C ALA A 41 4.25 5.18 0.07
N VAL A 42 3.78 4.33 -0.84
CA VAL A 42 3.47 4.68 -2.23
C VAL A 42 2.73 6.00 -2.34
N GLY A 43 3.23 6.88 -3.23
CA GLY A 43 2.67 8.19 -3.50
C GLY A 43 3.26 9.30 -2.63
N LYS A 44 3.89 9.01 -1.51
CA LYS A 44 4.40 10.00 -0.52
C LYS A 44 3.35 11.08 -0.19
N VAL A 45 2.09 10.68 -0.22
CA VAL A 45 0.93 11.53 0.03
C VAL A 45 0.03 10.90 1.07
N ASP A 46 -0.70 11.74 1.77
CA ASP A 46 -1.73 11.25 2.66
C ASP A 46 -2.78 10.49 1.85
N HIS A 47 -3.13 9.31 2.32
CA HIS A 47 -4.12 8.44 1.73
C HIS A 47 -5.10 7.92 2.78
N VAL A 48 -6.17 7.28 2.32
CA VAL A 48 -7.18 6.68 3.17
C VAL A 48 -7.45 5.25 2.73
N HIS A 49 -7.79 4.40 3.68
CA HIS A 49 -8.40 3.10 3.45
C HIS A 49 -9.91 3.20 3.73
N PRO A 50 -10.76 3.43 2.70
CA PRO A 50 -12.17 3.72 2.96
C PRO A 50 -12.93 2.59 3.65
N GLY A 51 -12.59 1.34 3.32
CA GLY A 51 -13.25 0.14 3.83
C GLY A 51 -12.45 -0.65 4.86
N GLN A 52 -11.26 -0.19 5.27
CA GLN A 52 -10.35 -0.99 6.10
C GLN A 52 -9.83 -0.20 7.29
N ARG A 53 -9.67 -0.92 8.41
CA ARG A 53 -8.85 -0.50 9.54
C ARG A 53 -7.44 -1.03 9.33
N GLU A 54 -6.45 -0.19 9.52
CA GLU A 54 -5.05 -0.59 9.56
C GLU A 54 -4.53 -0.60 11.00
N ARG A 55 -3.75 -1.61 11.35
CA ARG A 55 -3.00 -1.69 12.61
C ARG A 55 -1.54 -1.85 12.29
N ILE A 56 -0.71 -1.07 12.98
CA ILE A 56 0.74 -1.06 12.79
C ILE A 56 1.42 -1.33 14.12
N ALA A 57 2.37 -2.25 14.12
CA ALA A 57 3.29 -2.51 15.22
C ALA A 57 4.72 -2.30 14.75
N VAL A 58 5.45 -1.38 15.36
CA VAL A 58 6.85 -1.10 15.02
C VAL A 58 7.74 -2.09 15.74
N GLU A 59 8.61 -2.78 15.00
CA GLU A 59 9.53 -3.80 15.51
C GLU A 59 10.98 -3.33 15.53
N ALA A 60 11.37 -2.50 14.56
CA ALA A 60 12.71 -1.92 14.47
C ALA A 60 12.71 -0.60 13.71
N GLY A 61 13.72 0.23 13.94
CA GLY A 61 13.90 1.51 13.27
C GLY A 61 13.02 2.62 13.84
N ARG A 62 12.91 3.71 13.08
CA ARG A 62 12.14 4.91 13.42
C ARG A 62 11.11 5.17 12.32
N LEU A 63 9.84 4.98 12.64
CA LEU A 63 8.74 5.18 11.69
C LEU A 63 8.16 6.58 11.88
N GLY A 64 8.30 7.45 10.89
CA GLY A 64 7.54 8.68 10.81
C GLY A 64 6.08 8.36 10.49
N VAL A 65 5.17 8.98 11.19
CA VAL A 65 3.72 8.74 11.08
C VAL A 65 3.01 10.08 11.03
N ARG A 66 2.05 10.21 10.10
CA ARG A 66 1.07 11.30 10.09
C ARG A 66 -0.33 10.71 10.01
N ILE A 67 -1.23 11.11 10.91
CA ILE A 67 -2.65 10.73 10.91
C ILE A 67 -3.48 11.98 11.23
N GLY A 68 -4.44 12.34 10.37
CA GLY A 68 -5.32 13.48 10.59
C GLY A 68 -4.62 14.84 10.75
N GLY A 69 -3.38 14.94 10.24
CA GLY A 69 -2.53 16.12 10.39
C GLY A 69 -1.58 16.09 11.59
N ASP A 70 -1.77 15.23 12.57
CA ASP A 70 -0.84 15.02 13.67
C ASP A 70 0.35 14.18 13.20
N GLU A 71 1.57 14.62 13.52
CA GLU A 71 2.81 14.00 13.08
C GLU A 71 3.69 13.62 14.28
N TRP A 72 4.23 12.38 14.27
CA TRP A 72 5.15 11.89 15.31
C TRP A 72 6.06 10.80 14.76
N THR A 73 7.09 10.45 15.53
CA THR A 73 7.94 9.29 15.27
C THR A 73 7.56 8.14 16.19
N ALA A 74 7.21 6.98 15.63
CA ALA A 74 6.99 5.74 16.35
C ALA A 74 8.28 4.92 16.41
N THR A 75 8.59 4.36 17.58
CA THR A 75 9.80 3.56 17.87
C THR A 75 9.44 2.10 18.19
N PRO A 76 10.40 1.17 18.24
CA PRO A 76 10.14 -0.23 18.54
C PRO A 76 9.29 -0.43 19.80
N GLY A 77 8.27 -1.29 19.68
CA GLY A 77 7.26 -1.52 20.72
C GLY A 77 6.00 -0.65 20.58
N THR A 78 6.04 0.45 19.82
CA THR A 78 4.86 1.28 19.54
C THR A 78 3.84 0.50 18.72
N ARG A 79 2.56 0.61 19.11
CA ARG A 79 1.41 0.05 18.37
C ARG A 79 0.32 1.09 18.27
N PHE A 80 -0.23 1.25 17.08
CA PHE A 80 -1.34 2.16 16.84
C PHE A 80 -2.26 1.62 15.76
N ALA A 81 -3.41 2.27 15.58
CA ALA A 81 -4.38 1.90 14.56
C ALA A 81 -4.87 3.15 13.83
N VAL A 82 -5.04 3.01 12.52
CA VAL A 82 -5.68 3.99 11.65
C VAL A 82 -7.11 3.52 11.40
N PRO A 83 -8.13 4.30 11.82
CA PRO A 83 -9.53 3.97 11.53
C PRO A 83 -9.83 4.06 10.02
N PRO A 84 -10.87 3.35 9.53
CA PRO A 84 -11.33 3.51 8.15
C PRO A 84 -11.60 4.98 7.80
N GLY A 85 -11.15 5.40 6.62
CA GLY A 85 -11.36 6.76 6.12
C GLY A 85 -10.49 7.84 6.76
N SER A 86 -9.63 7.51 7.72
CA SER A 86 -8.67 8.47 8.29
C SER A 86 -7.49 8.67 7.33
N ASP A 87 -7.18 9.93 7.04
CA ASP A 87 -6.01 10.30 6.24
C ASP A 87 -4.73 10.02 7.02
N HIS A 88 -3.78 9.38 6.36
CA HIS A 88 -2.50 9.04 6.97
C HIS A 88 -1.40 8.80 5.92
N THR A 89 -0.17 8.84 6.39
CA THR A 89 1.02 8.37 5.66
C THR A 89 2.11 7.96 6.64
N ILE A 90 3.04 7.13 6.16
CA ILE A 90 4.20 6.68 6.92
C ILE A 90 5.47 6.78 6.07
N TRP A 91 6.61 6.99 6.73
CA TRP A 91 7.94 7.05 6.10
C TRP A 91 9.03 6.56 7.05
N ASN A 92 10.19 6.24 6.51
CA ASN A 92 11.35 5.99 7.35
C ASN A 92 11.90 7.34 7.84
N ASP A 93 11.95 7.52 9.17
CA ASP A 93 12.40 8.73 9.86
C ASP A 93 13.77 8.51 10.53
N GLY A 94 14.58 7.61 9.96
CA GLY A 94 15.90 7.25 10.47
C GLY A 94 16.84 6.79 9.36
N ASP A 95 18.05 6.41 9.75
CA ASP A 95 19.13 5.98 8.85
C ASP A 95 19.20 4.44 8.70
N GLU A 96 18.40 3.72 9.47
CA GLU A 96 18.31 2.26 9.44
C GLU A 96 16.95 1.80 8.90
N PRO A 97 16.85 0.61 8.30
CA PRO A 97 15.57 0.09 7.83
C PRO A 97 14.53 0.02 8.95
N VAL A 98 13.32 0.50 8.68
CA VAL A 98 12.18 0.33 9.57
C VAL A 98 11.51 -1.00 9.28
N ARG A 99 11.19 -1.77 10.33
CA ARG A 99 10.40 -3.01 10.23
C ARG A 99 9.16 -2.89 11.07
N THR A 100 8.03 -3.23 10.45
CA THR A 100 6.71 -3.22 11.09
C THR A 100 5.93 -4.48 10.74
N THR A 101 5.01 -4.86 11.61
CA THR A 101 3.90 -5.77 11.26
C THR A 101 2.67 -4.92 11.03
N ILE A 102 2.04 -5.07 9.86
CA ILE A 102 0.81 -4.38 9.48
C ILE A 102 -0.31 -5.39 9.31
N GLU A 103 -1.50 -5.02 9.79
CA GLU A 103 -2.74 -5.79 9.64
C GLU A 103 -3.84 -4.90 9.08
N LEU A 104 -4.41 -5.29 7.93
CA LEU A 104 -5.59 -4.65 7.32
C LEU A 104 -6.82 -5.50 7.59
N ARG A 105 -7.92 -4.89 8.06
CA ARG A 105 -9.21 -5.56 8.34
C ARG A 105 -10.39 -4.74 7.81
N PRO A 106 -11.27 -5.38 6.99
CA PRO A 106 -11.12 -6.69 6.34
C PRO A 106 -9.94 -6.72 5.37
N ALA A 107 -9.56 -7.91 4.90
CA ALA A 107 -8.44 -8.06 3.96
C ALA A 107 -8.72 -7.38 2.61
N LEU A 108 -9.95 -7.47 2.13
CA LEU A 108 -10.34 -7.13 0.77
C LEU A 108 -9.32 -7.73 -0.24
N GLU A 109 -9.03 -7.03 -1.30
CA GLU A 109 -8.04 -7.46 -2.31
C GLU A 109 -6.70 -6.68 -2.19
N SER A 110 -6.37 -6.18 -0.98
CA SER A 110 -5.17 -5.34 -0.75
C SER A 110 -3.87 -6.02 -1.17
N HIS A 111 -3.75 -7.35 -1.01
CA HIS A 111 -2.57 -8.09 -1.47
C HIS A 111 -2.38 -7.93 -2.99
N ARG A 112 -3.47 -7.97 -3.79
CA ARG A 112 -3.43 -7.80 -5.25
C ARG A 112 -3.11 -6.37 -5.65
N LEU A 113 -3.59 -5.40 -4.86
CA LEU A 113 -3.22 -4.00 -5.04
C LEU A 113 -1.71 -3.81 -4.87
N PHE A 114 -1.13 -4.33 -3.79
CA PHE A 114 0.32 -4.25 -3.55
C PHE A 114 1.13 -4.99 -4.62
N GLU A 115 0.73 -6.21 -5.00
CA GLU A 115 1.37 -6.96 -6.08
C GLU A 115 1.39 -6.17 -7.38
N THR A 116 0.26 -5.51 -7.72
CA THR A 116 0.14 -4.70 -8.94
C THR A 116 1.01 -3.45 -8.88
N LEU A 117 0.93 -2.66 -7.82
CA LEU A 117 1.71 -1.41 -7.69
C LEU A 117 3.22 -1.70 -7.68
N PHE A 118 3.66 -2.68 -6.89
CA PHE A 118 5.07 -3.04 -6.77
C PHE A 118 5.59 -3.71 -8.05
N GLY A 119 4.75 -4.51 -8.71
CA GLY A 119 5.07 -5.10 -10.00
C GLY A 119 5.28 -4.05 -11.10
N LEU A 120 4.41 -3.05 -11.17
CA LEU A 120 4.55 -1.93 -12.10
C LEU A 120 5.80 -1.09 -11.80
N ALA A 121 6.12 -0.87 -10.52
CA ALA A 121 7.34 -0.17 -10.13
C ALA A 121 8.61 -0.94 -10.56
N ARG A 122 8.64 -2.26 -10.37
CA ARG A 122 9.75 -3.12 -10.84
C ARG A 122 9.93 -3.09 -12.36
N GLU A 123 8.83 -2.94 -13.10
CA GLU A 123 8.87 -2.80 -14.58
C GLU A 123 9.16 -1.37 -15.04
N GLY A 124 9.44 -0.41 -14.15
CA GLY A 124 9.69 0.99 -14.49
C GLY A 124 8.46 1.73 -15.02
N LYS A 125 7.25 1.27 -14.68
CA LYS A 125 5.97 1.83 -15.15
C LYS A 125 5.32 2.79 -14.14
N THR A 126 6.10 3.31 -13.22
CA THR A 126 5.67 4.30 -12.23
C THR A 126 6.55 5.53 -12.28
N ASN A 127 6.06 6.64 -11.74
CA ASN A 127 6.87 7.84 -11.52
C ASN A 127 7.76 7.68 -10.26
N GLY A 128 8.55 8.71 -9.93
CA GLY A 128 9.43 8.72 -8.76
C GLY A 128 8.72 8.62 -7.40
N TRP A 129 7.41 8.62 -7.37
CA TRP A 129 6.59 8.41 -6.17
C TRP A 129 5.92 7.02 -6.14
N GLY A 130 6.27 6.14 -7.08
CA GLY A 130 5.69 4.80 -7.17
C GLY A 130 4.28 4.77 -7.76
N LEU A 131 3.77 5.88 -8.30
CA LEU A 131 2.43 5.95 -8.89
C LEU A 131 2.49 5.68 -10.40
N PRO A 132 1.61 4.80 -10.92
CA PRO A 132 1.50 4.56 -12.36
C PRO A 132 0.85 5.74 -13.09
N GLY A 133 0.91 5.72 -14.42
CA GLY A 133 0.29 6.74 -15.26
C GLY A 133 -1.23 6.84 -15.06
N PRO A 134 -1.86 7.97 -15.46
CA PRO A 134 -3.25 8.30 -15.10
C PRO A 134 -4.29 7.25 -15.51
N LEU A 135 -4.19 6.67 -16.71
CA LEU A 135 -5.14 5.64 -17.16
C LEU A 135 -4.98 4.32 -16.38
N GLN A 136 -3.73 3.92 -16.10
CA GLN A 136 -3.46 2.75 -15.26
C GLN A 136 -3.96 2.98 -13.83
N LEU A 137 -3.73 4.17 -13.28
CA LEU A 137 -4.20 4.54 -11.94
C LEU A 137 -5.73 4.55 -11.86
N ALA A 138 -6.42 5.03 -12.90
CA ALA A 138 -7.88 5.01 -12.96
C ALA A 138 -8.45 3.58 -12.95
N VAL A 139 -7.81 2.64 -13.66
CA VAL A 139 -8.21 1.23 -13.68
C VAL A 139 -8.02 0.60 -12.30
N ILE A 140 -6.91 0.89 -11.63
CA ILE A 140 -6.60 0.44 -10.26
C ILE A 140 -7.62 1.04 -9.28
N ALA A 141 -7.82 2.37 -9.29
CA ALA A 141 -8.73 3.05 -8.38
C ALA A 141 -10.19 2.61 -8.53
N ALA A 142 -10.62 2.25 -9.74
CA ALA A 142 -11.96 1.70 -9.96
C ALA A 142 -12.15 0.29 -9.39
N ALA A 143 -11.09 -0.52 -9.36
CA ALA A 143 -11.12 -1.89 -8.83
C ALA A 143 -10.96 -1.93 -7.31
N TYR A 144 -10.07 -1.11 -6.76
CA TYR A 144 -9.66 -1.12 -5.34
C TYR A 144 -10.19 0.10 -4.58
N ARG A 145 -11.47 0.46 -4.83
CA ARG A 145 -12.12 1.68 -4.31
C ARG A 145 -12.30 1.72 -2.79
N ASP A 146 -12.27 0.57 -2.14
CA ASP A 146 -12.47 0.43 -0.69
C ASP A 146 -11.14 0.16 0.04
N GLU A 147 -10.08 -0.17 -0.72
CA GLU A 147 -8.72 -0.39 -0.24
C GLU A 147 -7.90 0.90 -0.16
N PHE A 148 -8.05 1.78 -1.16
CA PHE A 148 -7.19 2.95 -1.28
C PHE A 148 -7.90 4.13 -1.96
N ALA A 149 -7.72 5.32 -1.39
CA ALA A 149 -8.03 6.60 -2.05
C ALA A 149 -7.05 7.69 -1.58
N LEU A 150 -6.86 8.71 -2.40
CA LEU A 150 -6.06 9.87 -2.01
C LEU A 150 -6.81 10.69 -0.96
N ALA A 151 -6.12 11.13 0.09
CA ALA A 151 -6.64 12.14 0.99
C ALA A 151 -6.82 13.48 0.25
N ARG A 152 -7.57 14.41 0.83
CA ARG A 152 -7.79 15.77 0.30
C ARG A 152 -8.54 15.88 -1.03
N VAL A 153 -8.86 14.76 -1.70
CA VAL A 153 -9.74 14.73 -2.86
C VAL A 153 -11.05 14.05 -2.44
N PRO A 154 -12.22 14.67 -2.63
CA PRO A 154 -13.48 14.06 -2.23
C PRO A 154 -13.65 12.65 -2.82
N LEU A 155 -13.92 11.66 -1.97
CA LEU A 155 -14.00 10.25 -2.37
C LEU A 155 -15.01 10.01 -3.49
N ALA A 156 -16.16 10.70 -3.45
CA ALA A 156 -17.18 10.63 -4.50
C ALA A 156 -16.62 11.09 -5.87
N LEU A 157 -15.83 12.16 -5.89
CA LEU A 157 -15.20 12.66 -7.11
C LEU A 157 -14.16 11.67 -7.65
N GLN A 158 -13.30 11.12 -6.78
CA GLN A 158 -12.33 10.09 -7.18
C GLN A 158 -13.02 8.87 -7.78
N ARG A 159 -14.09 8.38 -7.14
CA ARG A 159 -14.89 7.24 -7.62
C ARG A 159 -15.55 7.53 -8.95
N ALA A 160 -16.12 8.72 -9.14
CA ALA A 160 -16.74 9.13 -10.40
C ALA A 160 -15.71 9.20 -11.53
N LEU A 161 -14.56 9.86 -11.31
CA LEU A 161 -13.47 9.96 -12.27
C LEU A 161 -12.90 8.58 -12.64
N ALA A 162 -12.63 7.73 -11.64
CA ALA A 162 -12.13 6.37 -11.88
C ALA A 162 -13.14 5.56 -12.69
N THR A 163 -14.43 5.61 -12.35
CA THR A 163 -15.50 4.90 -13.08
C THR A 163 -15.62 5.36 -14.53
N ALA A 164 -15.53 6.67 -14.78
CA ALA A 164 -15.60 7.22 -16.12
C ALA A 164 -14.36 6.91 -16.97
N THR A 165 -13.18 6.88 -16.35
CA THR A 165 -11.89 6.77 -17.08
C THR A 165 -11.41 5.33 -17.22
N ALA A 166 -11.73 4.44 -16.26
CA ALA A 166 -11.28 3.05 -16.27
C ALA A 166 -11.64 2.27 -17.55
N PRO A 167 -12.81 2.44 -18.18
CA PRO A 167 -13.11 1.78 -19.46
C PRO A 167 -12.10 2.11 -20.56
N VAL A 168 -11.71 3.38 -20.66
CA VAL A 168 -10.70 3.84 -21.62
C VAL A 168 -9.35 3.20 -21.32
N GLY A 169 -8.97 3.17 -20.04
CA GLY A 169 -7.74 2.49 -19.62
C GLY A 169 -7.73 1.00 -19.97
N ARG A 170 -8.86 0.30 -19.76
CA ARG A 170 -8.98 -1.12 -20.12
C ARG A 170 -8.90 -1.36 -21.63
N LEU A 171 -9.49 -0.50 -22.43
CA LEU A 171 -9.36 -0.55 -23.89
C LEU A 171 -7.92 -0.29 -24.35
N ALA A 172 -7.16 0.51 -23.60
CA ALA A 172 -5.73 0.73 -23.84
C ALA A 172 -4.83 -0.43 -23.31
N GLY A 173 -5.43 -1.51 -22.78
CA GLY A 173 -4.72 -2.71 -22.30
C GLY A 173 -4.28 -2.65 -20.83
N TYR A 174 -4.64 -1.62 -20.08
CA TYR A 174 -4.36 -1.56 -18.65
C TYR A 174 -5.28 -2.48 -17.85
N GLN A 175 -4.70 -3.12 -16.82
CA GLN A 175 -5.40 -4.05 -15.94
C GLN A 175 -5.28 -3.60 -14.48
N ALA A 176 -6.26 -3.95 -13.66
CA ALA A 176 -6.18 -3.73 -12.21
C ALA A 176 -5.28 -4.78 -11.53
N ARG A 177 -5.15 -5.94 -12.15
CA ARG A 177 -4.36 -7.09 -11.67
C ARG A 177 -3.59 -7.68 -12.85
N TYR A 178 -2.36 -8.09 -12.58
CA TYR A 178 -1.50 -8.79 -13.53
C TYR A 178 -1.03 -10.10 -12.92
N ASP A 179 -1.38 -11.23 -13.53
CA ASP A 179 -1.04 -12.56 -13.00
C ASP A 179 0.48 -12.78 -12.89
N ARG A 180 1.26 -12.13 -13.76
CA ARG A 180 2.73 -12.16 -13.72
C ARG A 180 3.35 -11.52 -12.46
N PHE A 181 2.58 -10.78 -11.69
CA PHE A 181 3.02 -10.17 -10.42
C PHE A 181 2.55 -10.95 -9.20
N SER A 182 1.68 -11.95 -9.40
CA SER A 182 1.15 -12.76 -8.30
C SER A 182 2.26 -13.52 -7.59
N THR A 183 2.16 -13.57 -6.28
CA THR A 183 3.04 -14.35 -5.40
C THR A 183 2.46 -15.73 -5.06
N GLU A 184 1.30 -16.08 -5.62
CA GLU A 184 0.63 -17.40 -5.49
C GLU A 184 1.01 -18.33 -6.61
#